data_1525928619c651c25bfaa2f3b289899b
#
_entry.id   1525928619c651c25bfaa2f3b289899b
#
_cell.length_a   1.000
_cell.length_b   1.000
_cell.length_c   1.000
_cell.angle_alpha   90.00
_cell.angle_beta   90.00
_cell.angle_gamma   90.00
#
_symmetry.space_group_name_H-M   'P 1'
#
loop_
_entity.id
_entity.type
_entity.pdbx_description
1 polymer ?
#
loop_
_entity_poly.entity_id
_entity_poly.type
_entity_poly.pdbx_seq_one_letter_code
_entity_poly.pdbx_strand_id
1 'polypeptide(L)'
;DMDEMKKWQAEPGQTVVMRLQDYVQLLMREGAGLVINPQGQNVFVPKQMVFPAPKPVVFDKSRPIGIADPTDLPEKIRDCVQNALSAQPQIKEGWLRIMQQDQKRAWLMVLELDEGAELKQVMEPLLKAMAPVMGQSSITLTLRTSDLGKQATAQGLPIYLRG
;
A
#
# COMPACT_ATOMS: atom_id res chain seq x y z
N ASP A 1 25.77 -0.63 -20.31
CA ASP A 1 27.07 -0.68 -20.97
C ASP A 1 27.87 0.56 -20.61
N MET A 2 29.15 0.38 -20.20
CA MET A 2 30.05 1.45 -19.76
C MET A 2 30.37 2.45 -20.90
N ASP A 3 30.33 2.01 -22.14
CA ASP A 3 30.60 2.86 -23.32
C ASP A 3 29.40 3.76 -23.63
N GLU A 4 28.18 3.33 -23.38
CA GLU A 4 26.98 4.17 -23.47
C GLU A 4 26.95 5.25 -22.38
N MET A 5 27.42 4.93 -21.16
CA MET A 5 27.53 5.91 -20.08
C MET A 5 28.52 7.01 -20.40
N LYS A 6 29.66 6.70 -21.03
CA LYS A 6 30.66 7.69 -21.46
C LYS A 6 30.10 8.68 -22.49
N LYS A 7 29.16 8.26 -23.33
CA LYS A 7 28.49 9.15 -24.30
C LYS A 7 27.52 10.13 -23.64
N TRP A 8 26.99 9.76 -22.48
CA TRP A 8 25.99 10.60 -21.78
C TRP A 8 26.59 11.66 -20.87
N GLN A 9 27.84 11.48 -20.41
CA GLN A 9 28.50 12.38 -19.49
C GLN A 9 29.60 13.15 -20.17
N ALA A 10 29.43 14.47 -20.28
CA ALA A 10 30.49 15.38 -20.72
C ALA A 10 31.63 15.47 -19.68
N GLU A 11 31.36 15.13 -18.42
CA GLU A 11 32.34 15.05 -17.33
C GLU A 11 32.23 13.67 -16.64
N PRO A 12 33.32 13.14 -16.05
CA PRO A 12 33.30 11.88 -15.35
C PRO A 12 32.39 11.99 -14.10
N GLY A 13 31.16 11.53 -14.24
CA GLY A 13 30.21 11.44 -13.15
C GLY A 13 30.49 10.25 -12.25
N GLN A 14 29.98 10.32 -11.06
CA GLN A 14 30.02 9.19 -10.12
C GLN A 14 29.08 8.08 -10.63
N THR A 15 29.64 6.91 -10.90
CA THR A 15 28.87 5.71 -11.18
C THR A 15 28.51 5.03 -9.86
N VAL A 16 27.24 4.89 -9.60
CA VAL A 16 26.75 4.16 -8.44
C VAL A 16 26.23 2.79 -8.90
N VAL A 17 26.86 1.74 -8.38
CA VAL A 17 26.36 0.38 -8.53
C VAL A 17 25.47 0.08 -7.34
N MET A 18 24.20 -0.17 -7.58
CA MET A 18 23.25 -0.53 -6.52
C MET A 18 22.44 -1.77 -6.92
N ARG A 19 21.89 -2.47 -5.92
CA ARG A 19 20.99 -3.58 -6.16
C ARG A 19 19.69 -3.05 -6.77
N LEU A 20 19.05 -3.84 -7.63
CA LEU A 20 17.77 -3.47 -8.23
C LEU A 20 16.72 -3.08 -7.18
N GLN A 21 16.71 -3.76 -6.03
CA GLN A 21 15.81 -3.48 -4.92
C GLN A 21 16.01 -2.07 -4.34
N ASP A 22 17.26 -1.63 -4.20
CA ASP A 22 17.59 -0.30 -3.66
C ASP A 22 17.24 0.79 -4.68
N TYR A 23 17.48 0.51 -5.96
CA TYR A 23 17.06 1.38 -7.06
C TYR A 23 15.54 1.53 -7.15
N VAL A 24 14.81 0.42 -6.96
CA VAL A 24 13.36 0.38 -6.86
C VAL A 24 12.84 1.32 -5.76
N GLN A 25 13.47 1.29 -4.57
CA GLN A 25 13.10 2.17 -3.46
C GLN A 25 13.34 3.65 -3.79
N LEU A 26 14.46 3.97 -4.42
CA LEU A 26 14.76 5.33 -4.86
C LEU A 26 13.74 5.83 -5.88
N LEU A 27 13.40 5.01 -6.87
CA LEU A 27 12.41 5.33 -7.91
C LEU A 27 11.01 5.55 -7.30
N MET A 28 10.64 4.79 -6.27
CA MET A 28 9.37 4.98 -5.56
C MET A 28 9.29 6.35 -4.88
N ARG A 29 10.38 6.82 -4.31
CA ARG A 29 10.42 8.10 -3.58
C ARG A 29 10.42 9.32 -4.49
N GLU A 30 11.23 9.31 -5.54
CA GLU A 30 11.61 10.54 -6.26
C GLU A 30 11.39 10.46 -7.78
N GLY A 31 11.21 9.24 -8.33
CA GLY A 31 11.22 9.03 -9.76
C GLY A 31 9.85 9.07 -10.45
N ALA A 32 9.82 9.57 -11.67
CA ALA A 32 8.69 9.45 -12.59
C ALA A 32 8.73 8.16 -13.41
N GLY A 33 9.93 7.60 -13.61
CA GLY A 33 10.19 6.40 -14.39
C GLY A 33 11.67 6.09 -14.52
N LEU A 34 12.00 5.09 -15.31
CA LEU A 34 13.34 4.63 -15.60
C LEU A 34 13.63 4.89 -17.08
N VAL A 35 14.78 5.48 -17.38
CA VAL A 35 15.28 5.59 -18.75
C VAL A 35 16.39 4.56 -18.96
N ILE A 36 16.20 3.69 -19.94
CA ILE A 36 17.19 2.69 -20.31
C ILE A 36 17.87 3.18 -21.59
N ASN A 37 19.20 3.13 -21.60
CA ASN A 37 20.02 3.47 -22.76
C ASN A 37 19.76 4.89 -23.32
N PRO A 38 19.97 5.95 -22.52
CA PRO A 38 19.55 7.31 -22.89
C PRO A 38 20.27 7.89 -24.12
N GLN A 39 21.36 7.28 -24.58
CA GLN A 39 22.10 7.69 -25.79
C GLN A 39 21.90 6.74 -26.99
N GLY A 40 21.12 5.65 -26.81
CA GLY A 40 20.79 4.68 -27.84
C GLY A 40 19.31 4.65 -28.16
N GLN A 41 18.70 3.47 -28.06
CA GLN A 41 17.25 3.29 -28.16
C GLN A 41 16.55 3.80 -26.88
N ASN A 42 16.52 5.04 -26.68
CA ASN A 42 15.98 5.69 -25.49
C ASN A 42 14.63 5.10 -25.03
N VAL A 43 14.65 4.10 -24.15
CA VAL A 43 13.45 3.42 -23.68
C VAL A 43 13.05 4.03 -22.33
N PHE A 44 11.98 4.78 -22.30
CA PHE A 44 11.39 5.26 -21.06
C PHE A 44 10.39 4.22 -20.53
N VAL A 45 10.66 3.70 -19.34
CA VAL A 45 9.75 2.82 -18.60
C VAL A 45 9.08 3.64 -17.50
N PRO A 46 7.82 4.01 -17.66
CA PRO A 46 7.12 4.79 -16.64
C PRO A 46 6.99 4.02 -15.33
N LYS A 47 6.90 4.76 -14.22
CA LYS A 47 6.82 4.22 -12.86
C LYS A 47 5.74 3.14 -12.72
N GLN A 48 4.61 3.31 -13.39
CA GLN A 48 3.48 2.36 -13.38
C GLN A 48 3.81 1.00 -14.03
N MET A 49 4.76 0.96 -14.97
CA MET A 49 5.24 -0.29 -15.56
C MET A 49 6.28 -1.00 -14.67
N VAL A 50 7.08 -0.22 -13.94
CA VAL A 50 8.03 -0.77 -12.98
C VAL A 50 7.30 -1.28 -11.72
N PHE A 51 6.25 -0.56 -11.34
CA PHE A 51 5.39 -0.88 -10.21
C PHE A 51 3.94 -1.00 -10.70
N PRO A 52 3.55 -2.13 -11.25
CA PRO A 52 2.16 -2.31 -11.63
C PRO A 52 1.29 -2.16 -10.39
N ALA A 53 0.20 -1.42 -10.52
CA ALA A 53 -0.78 -1.32 -9.45
C ALA A 53 -1.19 -2.74 -9.01
N PRO A 54 -1.31 -2.99 -7.71
CA PRO A 54 -1.76 -4.29 -7.23
C PRO A 54 -3.10 -4.61 -7.86
N LYS A 55 -3.20 -5.80 -8.48
CA LYS A 55 -4.46 -6.24 -9.05
C LYS A 55 -5.47 -6.39 -7.91
N PRO A 56 -6.65 -5.79 -8.01
CA PRO A 56 -7.64 -5.92 -6.96
C PRO A 56 -8.00 -7.40 -6.79
N VAL A 57 -7.98 -7.86 -5.55
CA VAL A 57 -8.46 -9.21 -5.23
C VAL A 57 -9.97 -9.17 -5.24
N VAL A 58 -10.59 -9.88 -6.19
CA VAL A 58 -12.04 -9.98 -6.28
C VAL A 58 -12.49 -11.26 -5.56
N PHE A 59 -13.27 -11.09 -4.51
CA PHE A 59 -13.92 -12.18 -3.78
C PHE A 59 -15.28 -12.49 -4.39
N ASP A 60 -15.63 -13.76 -4.39
CA ASP A 60 -16.95 -14.23 -4.81
C ASP A 60 -17.97 -13.98 -3.68
N LYS A 61 -18.89 -13.06 -3.91
CA LYS A 61 -19.90 -12.66 -2.91
C LYS A 61 -20.92 -13.78 -2.60
N SER A 62 -21.04 -14.79 -3.46
CA SER A 62 -21.93 -15.92 -3.24
C SER A 62 -21.34 -16.97 -2.28
N ARG A 63 -20.07 -16.85 -1.92
CA ARG A 63 -19.34 -17.81 -1.10
C ARG A 63 -18.86 -17.14 0.20
N PRO A 64 -18.74 -17.89 1.29
CA PRO A 64 -18.28 -17.35 2.56
C PRO A 64 -16.85 -16.83 2.45
N ILE A 65 -16.60 -15.67 3.04
CA ILE A 65 -15.28 -15.05 3.17
C ILE A 65 -14.84 -15.23 4.62
N GLY A 66 -13.72 -15.90 4.83
CA GLY A 66 -13.09 -15.96 6.15
C GLY A 66 -12.47 -14.61 6.51
N ILE A 67 -12.73 -14.15 7.72
CA ILE A 67 -12.13 -12.97 8.30
C ILE A 67 -11.38 -13.38 9.56
N ALA A 68 -10.11 -13.01 9.65
CA ALA A 68 -9.26 -13.36 10.77
C ALA A 68 -8.39 -12.17 11.21
N ASP A 69 -7.96 -12.22 12.46
CA ASP A 69 -6.89 -11.34 12.95
C ASP A 69 -5.56 -11.70 12.27
N PRO A 70 -4.71 -10.73 11.94
CA PRO A 70 -3.36 -11.02 11.48
C PRO A 70 -2.55 -11.61 12.64
N THR A 71 -2.16 -12.89 12.51
CA THR A 71 -1.51 -13.67 13.58
C THR A 71 -0.13 -13.12 13.94
N ASP A 72 0.64 -12.68 12.95
CA ASP A 72 2.00 -12.17 13.13
C ASP A 72 2.17 -10.86 12.37
N LEU A 73 1.48 -9.81 12.84
CA LEU A 73 1.59 -8.49 12.25
C LEU A 73 2.96 -7.88 12.61
N PRO A 74 3.85 -7.68 11.62
CA PRO A 74 5.13 -7.03 11.88
C PRO A 74 4.94 -5.66 12.52
N GLU A 75 5.76 -5.35 13.53
CA GLU A 75 5.68 -4.07 14.28
C GLU A 75 5.70 -2.86 13.34
N LYS A 76 6.57 -2.89 12.32
CA LYS A 76 6.65 -1.84 11.29
C LYS A 76 5.32 -1.59 10.57
N ILE A 77 4.54 -2.65 10.29
CA ILE A 77 3.22 -2.51 9.66
C ILE A 77 2.23 -1.95 10.68
N ARG A 78 2.26 -2.45 11.91
CA ARG A 78 1.41 -1.97 13.00
C ARG A 78 1.59 -0.48 13.23
N ASP A 79 2.84 -0.04 13.41
CA ASP A 79 3.17 1.37 13.68
C ASP A 79 2.76 2.27 12.52
N CYS A 80 3.02 1.84 11.28
CA CYS A 80 2.63 2.61 10.11
C CYS A 80 1.11 2.76 10.02
N VAL A 81 0.35 1.69 10.27
CA VAL A 81 -1.11 1.72 10.26
C VAL A 81 -1.64 2.62 11.37
N GLN A 82 -1.12 2.48 12.59
CA GLN A 82 -1.53 3.32 13.73
C GLN A 82 -1.23 4.81 13.47
N ASN A 83 -0.05 5.13 12.96
CA ASN A 83 0.33 6.49 12.60
C ASN A 83 -0.55 7.05 11.48
N ALA A 84 -0.86 6.25 10.46
CA ALA A 84 -1.73 6.66 9.38
C ALA A 84 -3.17 6.94 9.86
N LEU A 85 -3.69 6.12 10.78
CA LEU A 85 -5.02 6.29 11.37
C LEU A 85 -5.07 7.52 12.29
N SER A 86 -4.06 7.71 13.16
CA SER A 86 -3.99 8.83 14.09
C SER A 86 -3.84 10.19 13.41
N ALA A 87 -3.27 10.20 12.19
CA ALA A 87 -3.16 11.42 11.38
C ALA A 87 -4.51 11.88 10.79
N GLN A 88 -5.57 11.07 10.90
CA GLN A 88 -6.90 11.38 10.40
C GLN A 88 -7.86 11.65 11.57
N PRO A 89 -8.13 12.93 11.92
CA PRO A 89 -8.93 13.25 13.11
C PRO A 89 -10.38 12.74 13.06
N GLN A 90 -10.90 12.43 11.86
CA GLN A 90 -12.25 11.89 11.69
C GLN A 90 -12.37 10.40 12.05
N ILE A 91 -11.25 9.70 12.24
CA ILE A 91 -11.26 8.28 12.59
C ILE A 91 -11.33 8.11 14.10
N LYS A 92 -12.37 7.44 14.58
CA LYS A 92 -12.53 7.07 16.00
C LYS A 92 -11.80 5.79 16.31
N GLU A 93 -12.06 4.75 15.50
CA GLU A 93 -11.50 3.42 15.69
C GLU A 93 -11.12 2.82 14.36
N GLY A 94 -10.11 1.95 14.36
CA GLY A 94 -9.66 1.22 13.18
C GLY A 94 -9.32 -0.23 13.51
N TRP A 95 -9.76 -1.16 12.66
CA TRP A 95 -9.41 -2.58 12.73
C TRP A 95 -8.70 -3.00 11.46
N LEU A 96 -7.62 -3.75 11.61
CA LEU A 96 -6.92 -4.40 10.51
C LEU A 96 -7.19 -5.90 10.59
N ARG A 97 -7.73 -6.46 9.50
CA ARG A 97 -8.11 -7.87 9.38
C ARG A 97 -7.55 -8.46 8.10
N ILE A 98 -7.59 -9.76 8.00
CA ILE A 98 -7.28 -10.49 6.79
C ILE A 98 -8.56 -11.14 6.28
N MET A 99 -8.91 -10.87 5.02
CA MET A 99 -9.93 -11.61 4.30
C MET A 99 -9.27 -12.74 3.53
N GLN A 100 -9.88 -13.92 3.58
CA GLN A 100 -9.44 -15.09 2.85
C GLN A 100 -10.62 -15.83 2.23
N GLN A 101 -10.44 -16.23 0.98
CA GLN A 101 -11.37 -17.11 0.26
C GLN A 101 -10.54 -17.98 -0.69
N ASP A 102 -10.51 -19.26 -0.46
CA ASP A 102 -9.62 -20.21 -1.15
C ASP A 102 -8.15 -19.78 -1.01
N GLN A 103 -7.46 -19.55 -2.14
CA GLN A 103 -6.07 -19.06 -2.16
C GLN A 103 -5.95 -17.53 -2.23
N LYS A 104 -7.08 -16.82 -2.33
CA LYS A 104 -7.10 -15.36 -2.36
C LYS A 104 -7.01 -14.81 -0.95
N ARG A 105 -6.15 -13.81 -0.79
CA ARG A 105 -5.94 -13.12 0.49
C ARG A 105 -5.83 -11.61 0.25
N ALA A 106 -6.50 -10.83 1.10
CA ALA A 106 -6.43 -9.38 1.06
C ALA A 106 -6.54 -8.80 2.48
N TRP A 107 -6.02 -7.60 2.66
CA TRP A 107 -6.24 -6.84 3.88
C TRP A 107 -7.63 -6.21 3.88
N LEU A 108 -8.24 -6.19 5.05
CA LEU A 108 -9.48 -5.47 5.32
C LEU A 108 -9.22 -4.44 6.43
N MET A 109 -9.40 -3.19 6.10
CA MET A 109 -9.39 -2.09 7.06
C MET A 109 -10.83 -1.67 7.33
N VAL A 110 -11.26 -1.82 8.56
CA VAL A 110 -12.58 -1.36 9.02
C VAL A 110 -12.41 -0.09 9.82
N LEU A 111 -13.20 0.92 9.52
CA LEU A 111 -13.13 2.23 10.16
C LEU A 111 -14.45 2.59 10.83
N GLU A 112 -14.36 3.15 12.02
CA GLU A 112 -15.42 3.94 12.63
C GLU A 112 -15.04 5.41 12.53
N LEU A 113 -15.91 6.19 11.92
CA LEU A 113 -15.71 7.61 11.67
C LEU A 113 -16.59 8.46 12.61
N ASP A 114 -16.24 9.73 12.72
CA ASP A 114 -17.09 10.73 13.34
C ASP A 114 -18.41 10.89 12.58
N GLU A 115 -19.44 11.35 13.26
CA GLU A 115 -20.74 11.62 12.66
C GLU A 115 -20.61 12.68 11.54
N GLY A 116 -21.15 12.34 10.36
CA GLY A 116 -21.06 13.20 9.17
C GLY A 116 -19.75 13.08 8.36
N ALA A 117 -18.75 12.32 8.83
CA ALA A 117 -17.54 12.08 8.06
C ALA A 117 -17.77 10.97 7.01
N GLU A 118 -17.21 11.17 5.82
CA GLU A 118 -17.33 10.23 4.71
C GLU A 118 -16.05 9.41 4.52
N LEU A 119 -16.20 8.12 4.22
CA LEU A 119 -15.07 7.22 3.92
C LEU A 119 -14.16 7.77 2.80
N LYS A 120 -14.73 8.42 1.80
CA LYS A 120 -13.97 8.99 0.67
C LYS A 120 -12.93 10.03 1.11
N GLN A 121 -13.23 10.80 2.16
CA GLN A 121 -12.35 11.87 2.65
C GLN A 121 -11.08 11.32 3.31
N VAL A 122 -11.17 10.17 3.96
CA VAL A 122 -10.06 9.54 4.68
C VAL A 122 -9.35 8.47 3.86
N MET A 123 -9.98 7.95 2.82
CA MET A 123 -9.49 6.80 2.04
C MET A 123 -8.16 7.09 1.34
N GLU A 124 -8.10 8.17 0.56
CA GLU A 124 -6.92 8.49 -0.24
C GLU A 124 -5.68 8.79 0.63
N PRO A 125 -5.75 9.70 1.64
CA PRO A 125 -4.61 9.98 2.50
C PRO A 125 -4.19 8.74 3.31
N LEU A 126 -5.12 7.91 3.75
CA LEU A 126 -4.84 6.69 4.49
C LEU A 126 -4.10 5.65 3.62
N LEU A 127 -4.59 5.39 2.41
CA LEU A 127 -3.93 4.46 1.47
C LEU A 127 -2.53 4.94 1.09
N LYS A 128 -2.36 6.25 0.86
CA LYS A 128 -1.06 6.86 0.55
C LYS A 128 -0.07 6.69 1.71
N ALA A 129 -0.52 6.91 2.94
CA ALA A 129 0.32 6.75 4.13
C ALA A 129 0.75 5.28 4.36
N MET A 130 -0.12 4.32 4.07
CA MET A 130 0.16 2.89 4.25
C MET A 130 0.92 2.23 3.09
N ALA A 131 0.93 2.84 1.90
CA ALA A 131 1.56 2.28 0.70
C ALA A 131 3.01 1.80 0.90
N PRO A 132 3.88 2.49 1.66
CA PRO A 132 5.27 2.06 1.85
C PRO A 132 5.43 0.70 2.54
N VAL A 133 4.47 0.30 3.37
CA VAL A 133 4.55 -0.94 4.18
C VAL A 133 3.62 -2.03 3.70
N MET A 134 2.48 -1.66 3.10
CA MET A 134 1.52 -2.63 2.55
C MET A 134 1.97 -3.18 1.19
N GLY A 135 2.93 -2.53 0.54
CA GLY A 135 3.50 -2.96 -0.73
C GLY A 135 2.44 -3.13 -1.81
N GLN A 136 2.49 -4.28 -2.51
CA GLN A 136 1.52 -4.64 -3.56
C GLN A 136 0.29 -5.40 -3.01
N SER A 137 0.11 -5.44 -1.71
CA SER A 137 -1.02 -6.12 -1.11
C SER A 137 -2.34 -5.39 -1.41
N SER A 138 -3.35 -6.14 -1.81
CA SER A 138 -4.70 -5.60 -1.95
C SER A 138 -5.29 -5.26 -0.58
N ILE A 139 -5.84 -4.05 -0.45
CA ILE A 139 -6.52 -3.60 0.77
C ILE A 139 -7.93 -3.14 0.43
N THR A 140 -8.88 -3.59 1.21
CA THR A 140 -10.28 -3.15 1.15
C THR A 140 -10.57 -2.28 2.37
N LEU A 141 -11.16 -1.10 2.14
CA LEU A 141 -11.64 -0.26 3.22
C LEU A 141 -13.16 -0.35 3.31
N THR A 142 -13.68 -0.42 4.53
CA THR A 142 -15.11 -0.42 4.80
C THR A 142 -15.42 0.28 6.12
N LEU A 143 -16.68 0.68 6.29
CA LEU A 143 -17.16 1.24 7.55
C LEU A 143 -17.63 0.13 8.49
N ARG A 144 -17.47 0.34 9.80
CA ARG A 144 -17.99 -0.55 10.85
C ARG A 144 -19.49 -0.79 10.73
N THR A 145 -20.23 0.20 10.23
CA THR A 145 -21.68 0.12 10.04
C THR A 145 -22.12 -0.81 8.91
N SER A 146 -21.25 -1.15 7.96
CA SER A 146 -21.53 -2.11 6.88
C SER A 146 -21.64 -3.54 7.42
N ASP A 147 -22.29 -4.43 6.67
CA ASP A 147 -22.42 -5.84 7.08
C ASP A 147 -21.04 -6.52 7.19
N LEU A 148 -20.14 -6.25 6.25
CA LEU A 148 -18.76 -6.73 6.29
C LEU A 148 -18.00 -6.14 7.50
N GLY A 149 -18.20 -4.86 7.78
CA GLY A 149 -17.59 -4.19 8.93
C GLY A 149 -18.07 -4.76 10.26
N LYS A 150 -19.37 -4.97 10.41
CA LYS A 150 -19.94 -5.60 11.62
C LYS A 150 -19.39 -7.01 11.83
N GLN A 151 -19.31 -7.83 10.77
CA GLN A 151 -18.74 -9.16 10.85
C GLN A 151 -17.26 -9.13 11.25
N ALA A 152 -16.48 -8.22 10.66
CA ALA A 152 -15.05 -8.10 10.90
C ALA A 152 -14.69 -7.55 12.28
N THR A 153 -15.59 -6.83 12.94
CA THR A 153 -15.40 -6.22 14.27
C THR A 153 -16.12 -6.97 15.39
N ALA A 154 -16.86 -8.06 15.06
CA ALA A 154 -17.56 -8.87 16.04
C ALA A 154 -16.60 -9.53 17.05
N GLN A 155 -15.37 -9.77 16.66
CA GLN A 155 -14.32 -10.38 17.48
C GLN A 155 -13.03 -9.57 17.35
N GLY A 156 -12.20 -9.59 18.41
CA GLY A 156 -10.89 -8.94 18.45
C GLY A 156 -10.94 -7.45 18.76
N LEU A 157 -9.77 -6.89 19.03
CA LEU A 157 -9.61 -5.49 19.42
C LEU A 157 -9.27 -4.61 18.21
N PRO A 158 -9.61 -3.30 18.26
CA PRO A 158 -9.14 -2.36 17.26
C PRO A 158 -7.61 -2.23 17.32
N ILE A 159 -6.98 -2.02 16.17
CA ILE A 159 -5.55 -1.70 16.07
C ILE A 159 -5.29 -0.25 16.46
N TYR A 160 -6.30 0.60 16.35
CA TYR A 160 -6.28 2.01 16.71
C TYR A 160 -7.59 2.41 17.40
N LEU A 161 -7.46 3.16 18.48
CA LEU A 161 -8.53 3.80 19.22
C LEU A 161 -8.11 5.22 19.51
N ARG A 162 -8.92 6.20 19.10
CA ARG A 162 -8.70 7.60 19.45
C ARG A 162 -8.97 7.81 20.95
N GLY A 163 -7.95 8.26 21.67
CA GLY A 163 -8.06 8.62 23.09
C GLY A 163 -8.82 9.93 23.31
#